data_441a178099286228f4a375d3995c7111
#
_entry.id   441a178099286228f4a375d3995c7111
#
_cell.length_a   1.000
_cell.length_b   1.000
_cell.length_c   1.000
_cell.angle_alpha   90.00
_cell.angle_beta   90.00
_cell.angle_gamma   90.00
#
_symmetry.space_group_name_H-M   'P 1'
#
loop_
_entity.id
_entity.type
_entity.pdbx_description
1 polymer ?
#
loop_
_entity_poly.entity_id
_entity_poly.type
_entity_poly.pdbx_seq_one_letter_code
_entity_poly.pdbx_strand_id
1 'polypeptide(L)'
;MNYRIITAITLVFGSVLWFWSATPTSNAKFLKPAEAIKQMTVPEGFEVTAFVAEPDIGECIAFCFDDRGRLWTLENYNYKTRKSHSEDQRNRIQIFEDVNGDGVFDTKKLFTDRLTFSSGI
;
A
#
# COMPACT_ATOMS: atom_id res chain seq x y z
N MET A 1 51.22 -31.38 -45.54
CA MET A 1 50.63 -30.22 -46.25
C MET A 1 49.36 -29.80 -45.53
N ASN A 2 49.46 -28.71 -44.80
CA ASN A 2 48.37 -27.83 -44.28
C ASN A 2 47.34 -28.32 -43.24
N TYR A 3 47.78 -28.33 -41.99
CA TYR A 3 46.87 -28.33 -40.80
C TYR A 3 46.98 -27.00 -40.06
N ARG A 4 46.54 -25.90 -40.68
CA ARG A 4 46.66 -24.57 -40.07
C ARG A 4 45.39 -23.69 -40.10
N ILE A 5 44.19 -24.26 -40.19
CA ILE A 5 42.97 -23.42 -40.26
C ILE A 5 41.84 -23.85 -39.30
N ILE A 6 42.06 -24.68 -38.28
CA ILE A 6 40.95 -25.14 -37.39
C ILE A 6 41.02 -24.55 -35.98
N THR A 7 41.95 -23.65 -35.66
CA THR A 7 42.14 -23.17 -34.29
C THR A 7 41.64 -21.75 -34.01
N ALA A 8 40.88 -21.15 -34.91
CA ALA A 8 40.45 -19.73 -34.79
C ALA A 8 38.96 -19.49 -34.58
N ILE A 9 38.13 -20.54 -34.46
CA ILE A 9 36.64 -20.35 -34.36
C ILE A 9 36.08 -20.63 -32.95
N THR A 10 36.86 -21.11 -32.02
CA THR A 10 36.39 -21.60 -30.69
C THR A 10 36.45 -20.51 -29.59
N LEU A 11 36.90 -19.30 -29.87
CA LEU A 11 37.08 -18.25 -28.83
C LEU A 11 36.09 -17.08 -28.89
N VAL A 12 35.06 -17.10 -29.75
CA VAL A 12 34.10 -16.02 -29.84
C VAL A 12 32.74 -16.35 -29.21
N PHE A 13 32.48 -17.57 -28.81
CA PHE A 13 31.20 -17.99 -28.20
C PHE A 13 31.15 -17.94 -26.68
N GLY A 14 32.21 -17.51 -26.00
CA GLY A 14 32.31 -17.54 -24.53
C GLY A 14 31.90 -16.25 -23.79
N SER A 15 31.56 -15.17 -24.48
CA SER A 15 31.42 -13.86 -23.80
C SER A 15 30.03 -13.22 -23.83
N VAL A 16 28.98 -13.93 -24.21
CA VAL A 16 27.61 -13.35 -24.34
C VAL A 16 26.65 -13.78 -23.22
N LEU A 17 27.05 -14.55 -22.24
CA LEU A 17 26.12 -15.10 -21.22
C LEU A 17 26.22 -14.49 -19.81
N TRP A 18 26.73 -13.27 -19.66
CA TRP A 18 26.86 -12.63 -18.33
C TRP A 18 26.14 -11.30 -18.17
N PHE A 19 24.99 -11.12 -18.85
CA PHE A 19 24.04 -10.06 -18.49
C PHE A 19 22.71 -10.65 -18.08
N TRP A 20 22.74 -11.56 -17.09
CA TRP A 20 21.53 -11.80 -16.32
C TRP A 20 21.43 -10.64 -15.32
N SER A 21 20.67 -9.63 -15.69
CA SER A 21 20.28 -8.58 -14.79
C SER A 21 19.61 -9.21 -13.57
N ALA A 22 20.31 -9.26 -12.45
CA ALA A 22 19.70 -9.46 -11.16
C ALA A 22 18.71 -8.30 -10.98
N THR A 23 17.42 -8.55 -11.21
CA THR A 23 16.38 -7.64 -10.77
C THR A 23 16.55 -7.50 -9.26
N PRO A 24 16.80 -6.29 -8.73
CA PRO A 24 16.84 -6.13 -7.28
C PRO A 24 15.47 -6.59 -6.76
N THR A 25 15.45 -7.68 -6.01
CA THR A 25 14.33 -8.03 -5.16
C THR A 25 14.25 -6.89 -4.15
N SER A 26 13.36 -5.94 -4.42
CA SER A 26 13.00 -4.91 -3.46
C SER A 26 12.37 -5.63 -2.28
N ASN A 27 13.14 -5.88 -1.24
CA ASN A 27 12.63 -6.15 0.08
C ASN A 27 12.03 -4.83 0.58
N ALA A 28 10.88 -4.45 0.03
CA ALA A 28 10.14 -3.29 0.49
C ALA A 28 9.72 -3.55 1.93
N LYS A 29 10.50 -3.08 2.86
CA LYS A 29 10.13 -3.05 4.27
C LYS A 29 9.00 -2.03 4.40
N PHE A 30 7.86 -2.47 4.92
CA PHE A 30 6.78 -1.54 5.25
C PHE A 30 7.30 -0.53 6.28
N LEU A 31 7.22 0.75 5.92
CA LEU A 31 7.62 1.83 6.79
C LEU A 31 6.52 2.09 7.82
N LYS A 32 6.91 2.42 9.04
CA LYS A 32 5.97 2.97 10.01
C LYS A 32 5.48 4.35 9.53
N PRO A 33 4.26 4.77 9.89
CA PRO A 33 3.69 6.05 9.42
C PRO A 33 4.63 7.24 9.62
N ALA A 34 5.24 7.37 10.78
CA ALA A 34 6.19 8.45 11.08
C ALA A 34 7.48 8.40 10.22
N GLU A 35 7.90 7.21 9.79
CA GLU A 35 9.05 7.04 8.89
C GLU A 35 8.67 7.37 7.44
N ALA A 36 7.44 6.99 7.04
CA ALA A 36 6.91 7.29 5.71
C ALA A 36 6.75 8.80 5.50
N ILE A 37 6.18 9.51 6.47
CA ILE A 37 6.00 10.97 6.44
C ILE A 37 7.32 11.70 6.24
N LYS A 38 8.38 11.29 6.93
CA LYS A 38 9.70 11.91 6.79
C LYS A 38 10.30 11.81 5.38
N GLN A 39 9.82 10.88 4.57
CA GLN A 39 10.27 10.69 3.19
C GLN A 39 9.39 11.44 2.17
N MET A 40 8.28 12.05 2.61
CA MET A 40 7.41 12.83 1.75
C MET A 40 7.98 14.22 1.55
N THR A 41 7.94 14.68 0.30
CA THR A 41 8.30 16.07 -0.05
C THR A 41 7.03 16.81 -0.41
N VAL A 42 6.78 17.91 0.28
CA VAL A 42 5.61 18.78 0.04
C VAL A 42 6.09 20.20 -0.27
N PRO A 43 5.27 21.01 -0.97
CA PRO A 43 5.57 22.42 -1.21
C PRO A 43 5.75 23.21 0.10
N GLU A 44 6.42 24.35 0.01
CA GLU A 44 6.56 25.28 1.13
C GLU A 44 5.18 25.72 1.66
N GLY A 45 5.02 25.73 2.98
CA GLY A 45 3.77 26.06 3.66
C GLY A 45 2.80 24.89 3.84
N PHE A 46 3.18 23.68 3.39
CA PHE A 46 2.39 22.46 3.65
C PHE A 46 3.12 21.53 4.63
N GLU A 47 2.34 20.86 5.45
CA GLU A 47 2.81 19.83 6.38
C GLU A 47 2.02 18.54 6.17
N VAL A 48 2.65 17.39 6.39
CA VAL A 48 2.00 16.07 6.35
C VAL A 48 1.96 15.50 7.75
N THR A 49 0.75 15.15 8.19
CA THR A 49 0.50 14.46 9.46
C THR A 49 -0.14 13.10 9.21
N ALA A 50 0.08 12.14 10.11
CA ALA A 50 -0.64 10.88 10.10
C ALA A 50 -1.92 11.03 10.92
N PHE A 51 -3.03 11.30 10.29
CA PHE A 51 -4.33 11.42 10.95
C PHE A 51 -4.77 10.10 11.58
N VAL A 52 -4.70 9.01 10.83
CA VAL A 52 -4.98 7.63 11.27
C VAL A 52 -4.11 6.65 10.49
N ALA A 53 -3.71 5.56 11.13
CA ALA A 53 -2.91 4.51 10.51
C ALA A 53 -3.28 3.13 11.09
N GLU A 54 -2.79 2.07 10.47
CA GLU A 54 -2.90 0.72 11.06
C GLU A 54 -2.24 0.67 12.44
N PRO A 55 -2.84 -0.02 13.41
CA PRO A 55 -3.99 -0.94 13.30
C PRO A 55 -5.37 -0.30 13.50
N ASP A 56 -5.48 1.02 13.66
CA ASP A 56 -6.75 1.69 13.93
C ASP A 56 -7.68 1.71 12.72
N ILE A 57 -7.14 1.76 11.52
CA ILE A 57 -7.83 1.59 10.24
C ILE A 57 -7.34 0.32 9.56
N GLY A 58 -8.23 -0.38 8.86
CA GLY A 58 -7.89 -1.58 8.09
C GLY A 58 -7.84 -1.33 6.58
N GLU A 59 -8.26 -2.33 5.78
CA GLU A 59 -8.28 -2.25 4.30
C GLU A 59 -9.26 -1.17 3.80
N CYS A 60 -8.88 0.10 3.89
CA CYS A 60 -9.69 1.24 3.46
C CYS A 60 -9.72 1.32 1.93
N ILE A 61 -10.92 1.27 1.35
CA ILE A 61 -11.14 1.36 -0.11
C ILE A 61 -11.78 2.69 -0.54
N ALA A 62 -12.41 3.39 0.38
CA ALA A 62 -12.99 4.71 0.15
C ALA A 62 -13.05 5.50 1.44
N PHE A 63 -12.99 6.81 1.33
CA PHE A 63 -13.17 7.72 2.45
C PHE A 63 -13.78 9.03 2.00
N CYS A 64 -14.40 9.75 2.93
CA CYS A 64 -14.85 11.11 2.74
C CYS A 64 -14.80 11.87 4.07
N PHE A 65 -14.89 13.19 4.00
CA PHE A 65 -15.10 14.05 5.17
C PHE A 65 -16.52 14.55 5.19
N ASP A 66 -17.11 14.64 6.37
CA ASP A 66 -18.42 15.25 6.55
C ASP A 66 -18.30 16.76 6.85
N ASP A 67 -19.44 17.42 7.03
CA ASP A 67 -19.54 18.85 7.31
C ASP A 67 -18.94 19.28 8.65
N ARG A 68 -18.60 18.31 9.51
CA ARG A 68 -17.92 18.52 10.79
C ARG A 68 -16.43 18.23 10.73
N GLY A 69 -15.91 17.87 9.55
CA GLY A 69 -14.51 17.52 9.38
C GLY A 69 -14.15 16.12 9.86
N ARG A 70 -15.13 15.26 10.18
CA ARG A 70 -14.87 13.89 10.59
C ARG A 70 -14.57 13.03 9.38
N LEU A 71 -13.56 12.16 9.51
CA LEU A 71 -13.19 11.21 8.47
C LEU A 71 -14.10 9.96 8.55
N TRP A 72 -14.80 9.68 7.47
CA TRP A 72 -15.56 8.45 7.28
C TRP A 72 -14.77 7.52 6.40
N THR A 73 -14.60 6.28 6.81
CA THR A 73 -13.83 5.28 6.06
C THR A 73 -14.69 4.07 5.78
N LEU A 74 -14.58 3.54 4.57
CA LEU A 74 -15.14 2.26 4.18
C LEU A 74 -14.02 1.23 4.09
N GLU A 75 -14.05 0.24 4.95
CA GLU A 75 -13.11 -0.87 4.97
C GLU A 75 -13.73 -2.11 4.32
N ASN A 76 -13.00 -2.73 3.40
CA ASN A 76 -13.46 -3.89 2.65
C ASN A 76 -12.54 -5.10 2.81
N TYR A 77 -12.94 -6.00 3.68
CA TYR A 77 -12.19 -7.23 3.96
C TYR A 77 -12.51 -8.39 3.01
N ASN A 78 -13.52 -8.24 2.14
CA ASN A 78 -14.03 -9.30 1.26
C ASN A 78 -13.58 -9.17 -0.20
N TYR A 79 -12.78 -8.17 -0.53
CA TYR A 79 -12.40 -7.88 -1.91
C TYR A 79 -11.67 -9.05 -2.59
N LYS A 80 -10.82 -9.75 -1.86
CA LYS A 80 -10.00 -10.85 -2.40
C LYS A 80 -10.74 -12.18 -2.53
N THR A 81 -11.85 -12.35 -1.81
CA THR A 81 -12.55 -13.64 -1.71
C THR A 81 -14.02 -13.49 -2.05
N ARG A 82 -14.31 -13.26 -3.33
CA ARG A 82 -15.70 -13.25 -3.84
C ARG A 82 -16.53 -14.48 -3.47
N LYS A 83 -15.92 -15.52 -2.89
CA LYS A 83 -16.55 -16.79 -2.56
C LYS A 83 -16.89 -16.98 -1.07
N SER A 84 -16.34 -16.21 -0.17
CA SER A 84 -16.61 -16.39 1.26
C SER A 84 -17.40 -15.21 1.80
N HIS A 85 -18.69 -15.36 1.86
CA HIS A 85 -19.57 -14.58 2.72
C HIS A 85 -19.41 -15.08 4.16
N SER A 86 -18.17 -15.19 4.66
CA SER A 86 -17.98 -15.54 6.06
C SER A 86 -18.42 -14.35 6.89
N GLU A 87 -19.20 -14.61 7.91
CA GLU A 87 -19.70 -13.57 8.83
C GLU A 87 -18.55 -12.79 9.51
N ASP A 88 -17.35 -13.38 9.53
CA ASP A 88 -16.14 -12.80 10.14
C ASP A 88 -15.42 -11.74 9.29
N GLN A 89 -15.82 -11.58 8.01
CA GLN A 89 -15.19 -10.63 7.08
C GLN A 89 -16.21 -9.63 6.54
N ARG A 90 -16.89 -8.93 7.41
CA ARG A 90 -17.86 -7.90 7.04
C ARG A 90 -17.16 -6.59 6.75
N ASN A 91 -17.58 -5.96 5.66
CA ASN A 91 -17.18 -4.59 5.39
C ASN A 91 -17.81 -3.67 6.43
N ARG A 92 -17.07 -2.65 6.81
CA ARG A 92 -17.51 -1.73 7.85
C ARG A 92 -17.27 -0.28 7.47
N ILE A 93 -18.08 0.60 8.02
CA ILE A 93 -17.85 2.04 8.00
C ILE A 93 -17.45 2.47 9.40
N GLN A 94 -16.35 3.19 9.49
CA GLN A 94 -15.87 3.82 10.71
C GLN A 94 -15.80 5.33 10.55
N ILE A 95 -15.97 6.03 11.68
CA ILE A 95 -15.87 7.48 11.76
C ILE A 95 -14.73 7.80 12.72
N PHE A 96 -13.82 8.65 12.27
CA PHE A 96 -12.72 9.16 13.08
C PHE A 96 -12.88 10.68 13.23
N GLU A 97 -12.69 11.17 14.42
CA GLU A 97 -12.85 12.59 14.75
C GLU A 97 -11.65 13.08 15.55
N ASP A 98 -11.08 14.18 15.09
CA ASP A 98 -10.09 14.99 15.81
C ASP A 98 -10.87 16.06 16.59
N VAL A 99 -10.97 15.88 17.90
CA VAL A 99 -11.77 16.76 18.77
C VAL A 99 -10.96 17.97 19.21
N ASN A 100 -9.65 17.83 19.33
CA ASN A 100 -8.75 18.85 19.87
C ASN A 100 -8.09 19.71 18.77
N GLY A 101 -8.15 19.29 17.49
CA GLY A 101 -7.62 20.02 16.35
C GLY A 101 -6.10 19.86 16.17
N ASP A 102 -5.49 18.78 16.66
CA ASP A 102 -4.05 18.55 16.55
C ASP A 102 -3.64 17.77 15.28
N GLY A 103 -4.61 17.39 14.45
CA GLY A 103 -4.39 16.66 13.21
C GLY A 103 -4.27 15.14 13.37
N VAL A 104 -4.58 14.61 14.57
CA VAL A 104 -4.63 13.17 14.88
C VAL A 104 -6.04 12.86 15.42
N PHE A 105 -6.59 11.71 15.08
CA PHE A 105 -7.91 11.37 15.62
C PHE A 105 -7.85 11.05 17.12
N ASP A 106 -8.84 11.56 17.84
CA ASP A 106 -9.07 11.28 19.28
C ASP A 106 -10.11 10.20 19.49
N THR A 107 -11.13 10.16 18.63
CA THR A 107 -12.26 9.25 18.76
C THR A 107 -12.48 8.42 17.52
N LYS A 108 -12.88 7.18 17.73
CA LYS A 108 -13.20 6.21 16.69
C LYS A 108 -14.55 5.58 16.97
N LYS A 109 -15.45 5.63 16.02
CA LYS A 109 -16.81 5.09 16.13
C LYS A 109 -17.13 4.15 14.99
N LEU A 110 -17.57 2.94 15.30
CA LEU A 110 -18.17 2.04 14.34
C LEU A 110 -19.57 2.56 13.97
N PHE A 111 -19.78 2.88 12.69
CA PHE A 111 -21.07 3.26 12.17
C PHE A 111 -21.90 2.02 11.79
N THR A 112 -21.31 1.13 11.03
CA THR A 112 -21.91 -0.18 10.68
C THR A 112 -20.83 -1.19 10.31
N ASP A 113 -21.07 -2.46 10.58
CA ASP A 113 -20.24 -3.62 10.19
C ASP A 113 -21.03 -4.66 9.37
N ARG A 114 -22.23 -4.28 8.87
CA ARG A 114 -23.15 -5.19 8.19
C ARG A 114 -23.22 -4.94 6.70
N LEU A 115 -22.11 -4.56 6.09
CA LEU A 115 -22.03 -4.27 4.67
C LEU A 115 -21.43 -5.46 3.91
N THR A 116 -21.95 -5.69 2.72
CA THR A 116 -21.42 -6.68 1.77
C THR A 116 -21.21 -5.99 0.42
N PHE A 117 -20.06 -6.28 -0.24
CA PHE A 117 -19.74 -5.74 -1.56
C PHE A 117 -19.76 -4.20 -1.67
N SER A 118 -19.34 -3.52 -0.64
CA SER A 118 -19.24 -2.07 -0.65
C SER A 118 -18.10 -1.61 -1.53
N SER A 119 -18.30 -0.54 -2.31
CA SER A 119 -17.31 0.00 -3.25
C SER A 119 -17.10 1.51 -3.14
N GLY A 120 -17.87 2.21 -2.31
CA GLY A 120 -17.79 3.66 -2.13
C GLY A 120 -18.64 4.16 -0.96
N ILE A 121 -18.35 5.37 -0.52
CA ILE A 121 -19.01 6.11 0.55
C ILE A 121 -19.17 7.56 0.12
#